data_10f3d45c949060ab584c0d0abf30c471
#
_entry.id   10f3d45c949060ab584c0d0abf30c471
#
_cell.length_a   1.000
_cell.length_b   1.000
_cell.length_c   1.000
_cell.angle_alpha   90.00
_cell.angle_beta   90.00
_cell.angle_gamma   90.00
#
_symmetry.space_group_name_H-M   'P 1'
#
loop_
_entity.id
_entity.type
_entity.pdbx_description
1 polymer ?
#
loop_
_entity_poly.entity_id
_entity_poly.type
_entity_poly.pdbx_seq_one_letter_code
_entity_poly.pdbx_strand_id
1 'polypeptide(L)'
;MRIRIEKAKRRLSLWQGRQCLYRCPVQLGRCPVGPKRREGDGRTPEGAYRVCSRNPRSKFYRALGISYPAEPDARAAFREGRIDRDALRQIESAVRKRVRPPWDTPLGGWIMIHGQPSDGRPVARDWTAGCVAVSDADMAWLFAHVAQGTRVIIRP
;
A
#
# COMPACT_ATOMS: atom_id res chain seq x y z
N MET A 1 6.77 -12.03 -10.06
CA MET A 1 6.16 -12.06 -8.71
C MET A 1 5.02 -11.05 -8.57
N ARG A 2 4.05 -11.36 -7.69
CA ARG A 2 2.97 -10.43 -7.31
C ARG A 2 2.57 -10.64 -5.85
N ILE A 3 2.29 -9.55 -5.15
CA ILE A 3 1.64 -9.55 -3.85
C ILE A 3 0.13 -9.44 -4.08
N ARG A 4 -0.66 -10.22 -3.34
CA ARG A 4 -2.11 -10.11 -3.25
C ARG A 4 -2.50 -9.87 -1.80
N ILE A 5 -3.30 -8.84 -1.55
CA ILE A 5 -3.86 -8.51 -0.25
C ILE A 5 -5.38 -8.61 -0.36
N GLU A 6 -5.98 -9.43 0.49
CA GLU A 6 -7.43 -9.64 0.61
C GLU A 6 -7.87 -9.04 1.95
N LYS A 7 -8.46 -7.85 1.90
CA LYS A 7 -8.79 -7.04 3.07
C LYS A 7 -9.76 -7.73 4.01
N ALA A 8 -10.84 -8.29 3.48
CA ALA A 8 -11.83 -9.02 4.28
C ALA A 8 -11.21 -10.22 5.00
N LYS A 9 -10.26 -10.89 4.37
CA LYS A 9 -9.55 -12.04 4.94
C LYS A 9 -8.36 -11.67 5.83
N ARG A 10 -8.01 -10.38 5.90
CA ARG A 10 -6.79 -9.91 6.60
C ARG A 10 -5.57 -10.75 6.22
N ARG A 11 -5.37 -10.93 4.92
CA ARG A 11 -4.33 -11.83 4.40
C ARG A 11 -3.53 -11.19 3.29
N LEU A 12 -2.21 -11.30 3.40
CA LEU A 12 -1.26 -11.06 2.32
C LEU A 12 -0.74 -12.41 1.81
N SER A 13 -0.56 -12.51 0.49
CA SER A 13 0.11 -13.64 -0.15
C SER A 13 1.05 -13.18 -1.25
N LEU A 14 2.22 -13.82 -1.34
CA LEU A 14 3.20 -13.62 -2.41
C LEU A 14 3.13 -14.79 -3.39
N TRP A 15 3.05 -14.48 -4.68
CA TRP A 15 2.87 -15.45 -5.76
C TRP A 15 3.95 -15.33 -6.83
N GLN A 16 4.40 -16.46 -7.34
CA GLN A 16 5.19 -16.58 -8.55
C GLN A 16 4.39 -17.41 -9.57
N GLY A 17 3.94 -16.79 -10.67
CA GLY A 17 2.99 -17.45 -11.56
C GLY A 17 1.74 -17.91 -10.82
N ARG A 18 1.51 -19.23 -10.78
CA ARG A 18 0.38 -19.89 -10.08
C ARG A 18 0.75 -20.43 -8.69
N GLN A 19 2.01 -20.42 -8.33
CA GLN A 19 2.50 -20.92 -7.04
C GLN A 19 2.43 -19.83 -5.97
N CYS A 20 1.84 -20.14 -4.83
CA CYS A 20 1.86 -19.31 -3.64
C CYS A 20 3.14 -19.62 -2.84
N LEU A 21 4.04 -18.64 -2.77
CA LEU A 21 5.33 -18.80 -2.07
C LEU A 21 5.22 -18.49 -0.58
N TYR A 22 4.33 -17.55 -0.21
CA TYR A 22 4.21 -17.07 1.17
C TYR A 22 2.81 -16.58 1.49
N ARG A 23 2.40 -16.71 2.75
CA ARG A 23 1.16 -16.13 3.29
C ARG A 23 1.37 -15.66 4.71
N CYS A 24 0.79 -14.50 5.04
CA CYS A 24 0.77 -14.00 6.40
C CYS A 24 -0.50 -13.19 6.68
N PRO A 25 -0.89 -13.07 7.95
CA PRO A 25 -1.96 -12.18 8.37
C PRO A 25 -1.53 -10.71 8.21
N VAL A 26 -2.49 -9.81 8.07
CA VAL A 26 -2.25 -8.37 8.01
C VAL A 26 -3.19 -7.59 8.91
N GLN A 27 -2.74 -6.41 9.33
CA GLN A 27 -3.56 -5.35 9.91
C GLN A 27 -3.71 -4.23 8.87
N LEU A 28 -4.84 -3.58 8.85
CA LEU A 28 -5.19 -2.56 7.86
C LEU A 28 -5.35 -1.17 8.49
N GLY A 29 -5.79 -0.22 7.69
CA GLY A 29 -6.25 1.07 8.17
C GLY A 29 -7.47 0.92 9.10
N ARG A 30 -7.62 1.84 10.04
CA ARG A 30 -8.69 1.82 11.06
C ARG A 30 -10.11 1.87 10.49
N CYS A 31 -10.25 2.26 9.22
CA CYS A 31 -11.50 2.16 8.45
C CYS A 31 -11.30 1.13 7.32
N PRO A 32 -11.34 -0.19 7.62
CA PRO A 32 -10.85 -1.22 6.70
C PRO A 32 -11.76 -1.48 5.50
N VAL A 33 -13.03 -1.04 5.55
CA VAL A 33 -14.01 -1.30 4.50
C VAL A 33 -13.98 -0.21 3.44
N GLY A 34 -13.97 -0.63 2.17
CA GLY A 34 -13.97 0.26 1.00
C GLY A 34 -12.58 0.81 0.64
N PRO A 35 -12.44 1.39 -0.56
CA PRO A 35 -11.18 1.94 -1.06
C PRO A 35 -10.81 3.25 -0.37
N LYS A 36 -9.51 3.54 -0.32
CA LYS A 36 -8.98 4.84 0.08
C LYS A 36 -9.39 5.91 -0.95
N ARG A 37 -9.87 7.06 -0.46
CA ARG A 37 -10.36 8.15 -1.31
C ARG A 37 -9.66 9.49 -1.08
N ARG A 38 -9.13 9.72 0.13
CA ARG A 38 -8.45 10.96 0.51
C ARG A 38 -7.45 10.73 1.63
N GLU A 39 -6.58 11.69 1.83
CA GLU A 39 -5.70 11.69 3.00
C GLU A 39 -6.52 11.68 4.29
N GLY A 40 -6.03 10.96 5.31
CA GLY A 40 -6.65 10.93 6.63
C GLY A 40 -7.92 10.08 6.76
N ASP A 41 -8.42 9.44 5.70
CA ASP A 41 -9.64 8.63 5.75
C ASP A 41 -9.48 7.27 6.49
N GLY A 42 -8.27 6.93 6.90
CA GLY A 42 -7.98 5.68 7.62
C GLY A 42 -8.19 4.42 6.78
N ARG A 43 -8.35 4.54 5.47
CA ARG A 43 -8.63 3.40 4.58
C ARG A 43 -7.36 2.91 3.89
N THR A 44 -7.27 1.58 3.75
CA THR A 44 -6.30 0.94 2.87
C THR A 44 -6.84 0.95 1.44
N PRO A 45 -6.05 1.37 0.43
CA PRO A 45 -6.53 1.43 -0.94
C PRO A 45 -6.89 0.06 -1.51
N GLU A 46 -7.72 0.05 -2.55
CA GLU A 46 -8.09 -1.12 -3.34
C GLU A 46 -7.72 -0.86 -4.81
N GLY A 47 -7.08 -1.81 -5.45
CA GLY A 47 -6.62 -1.64 -6.82
C GLY A 47 -5.33 -2.38 -7.15
N ALA A 48 -4.71 -1.97 -8.25
CA ALA A 48 -3.46 -2.53 -8.76
C ALA A 48 -2.33 -1.49 -8.65
N TYR A 49 -1.31 -1.84 -7.90
CA TYR A 49 -0.17 -1.00 -7.58
C TYR A 49 1.15 -1.74 -7.82
N ARG A 50 2.26 -1.11 -7.48
CA ARG A 50 3.60 -1.71 -7.46
C ARG A 50 4.34 -1.30 -6.19
N VAL A 51 5.34 -2.07 -5.82
CA VAL A 51 6.34 -1.63 -4.84
C VAL A 51 7.18 -0.54 -5.50
N CYS A 52 7.08 0.68 -5.03
CA CYS A 52 7.79 1.85 -5.59
C CYS A 52 8.99 2.30 -4.75
N SER A 53 9.09 1.85 -3.51
CA SER A 53 10.24 2.13 -2.65
C SER A 53 10.48 1.03 -1.63
N ARG A 54 11.70 0.97 -1.08
CA ARG A 54 12.09 0.04 -0.02
C ARG A 54 12.85 0.82 1.05
N ASN A 55 12.40 0.73 2.30
CA ASN A 55 13.03 1.37 3.44
C ASN A 55 13.48 0.32 4.48
N PRO A 56 14.78 0.07 4.62
CA PRO A 56 15.30 -0.89 5.59
C PRO A 56 15.33 -0.37 7.03
N ARG A 57 15.15 0.95 7.22
CA ARG A 57 15.18 1.64 8.52
C ARG A 57 13.92 2.47 8.71
N SER A 58 12.77 1.81 8.75
CA SER A 58 11.48 2.42 9.00
C SER A 58 11.23 2.50 10.52
N LYS A 59 10.48 3.51 10.97
CA LYS A 59 9.93 3.54 12.34
C LYS A 59 8.97 2.38 12.65
N PHE A 60 8.66 1.57 11.63
CA PHE A 60 7.90 0.33 11.71
C PHE A 60 8.75 -0.85 11.24
N TYR A 61 9.98 -0.95 11.75
CA TYR A 61 10.98 -1.95 11.43
C TYR A 61 11.50 -1.83 9.98
N ARG A 62 10.78 -2.31 8.98
CA ARG A 62 11.07 -2.20 7.54
C ARG A 62 9.80 -1.87 6.79
N ALA A 63 9.93 -1.26 5.59
CA ALA A 63 8.76 -0.91 4.80
C ALA A 63 8.99 -1.05 3.29
N LEU A 64 7.92 -1.48 2.59
CA LEU A 64 7.79 -1.49 1.14
C LEU A 64 6.72 -0.48 0.75
N GLY A 65 7.10 0.60 0.07
CA GLY A 65 6.16 1.62 -0.37
C GLY A 65 5.35 1.15 -1.57
N ILE A 66 4.04 1.42 -1.55
CA ILE A 66 3.10 1.09 -2.62
C ILE A 66 2.84 2.33 -3.48
N SER A 67 2.76 2.17 -4.79
CA SER A 67 2.53 3.24 -5.76
C SER A 67 1.07 3.74 -5.80
N TYR A 68 0.49 3.98 -4.62
CA TYR A 68 -0.79 4.70 -4.49
C TYR A 68 -0.49 6.21 -4.41
N PRO A 69 -1.30 7.09 -5.05
CA PRO A 69 -2.43 6.80 -5.92
C PRO A 69 -2.01 6.32 -7.31
N ALA A 70 -2.82 5.43 -7.91
CA ALA A 70 -2.68 4.99 -9.28
C ALA A 70 -3.64 5.76 -10.22
N GLU A 71 -3.54 5.51 -11.53
CA GLU A 71 -4.35 6.20 -12.53
C GLU A 71 -5.88 6.09 -12.29
N PRO A 72 -6.46 4.91 -11.94
CA PRO A 72 -7.89 4.83 -11.66
C PRO A 72 -8.31 5.67 -10.44
N ASP A 73 -7.46 5.73 -9.39
CA ASP A 73 -7.71 6.55 -8.20
C ASP A 73 -7.76 8.04 -8.57
N ALA A 74 -6.77 8.49 -9.35
CA ALA A 74 -6.64 9.87 -9.77
C ALA A 74 -7.79 10.30 -10.71
N ARG A 75 -8.15 9.47 -11.68
CA ARG A 75 -9.25 9.76 -12.61
C ARG A 75 -10.60 9.83 -11.90
N ALA A 76 -10.86 8.93 -10.96
CA ALA A 76 -12.06 9.00 -10.14
C ALA A 76 -12.11 10.28 -9.31
N ALA A 77 -10.99 10.61 -8.65
CA ALA A 77 -10.88 11.83 -7.86
C ALA A 77 -11.05 13.12 -8.67
N PHE A 78 -10.50 13.17 -9.87
CA PHE A 78 -10.66 14.32 -10.77
C PHE A 78 -12.11 14.48 -11.22
N ARG A 79 -12.80 13.41 -11.62
CA ARG A 79 -14.22 13.47 -11.97
C ARG A 79 -15.11 13.93 -10.83
N GLU A 80 -14.71 13.65 -9.60
CA GLU A 80 -15.41 14.06 -8.38
C GLU A 80 -14.97 15.43 -7.85
N GLY A 81 -14.07 16.13 -8.55
CA GLY A 81 -13.57 17.45 -8.15
C GLY A 81 -12.67 17.44 -6.92
N ARG A 82 -12.11 16.28 -6.54
CA ARG A 82 -11.25 16.15 -5.35
C ARG A 82 -9.78 16.47 -5.60
N ILE A 83 -9.35 16.43 -6.85
CA ILE A 83 -8.02 16.88 -7.31
C ILE A 83 -8.18 17.71 -8.58
N ASP A 84 -7.21 18.58 -8.82
CA ASP A 84 -7.13 19.37 -10.04
C ASP A 84 -6.49 18.60 -11.21
N ARG A 85 -6.43 19.25 -12.37
CA ARG A 85 -5.85 18.68 -13.59
C ARG A 85 -4.35 18.47 -13.48
N ASP A 86 -3.64 19.27 -12.72
CA ASP A 86 -2.20 19.17 -12.59
C ASP A 86 -1.82 17.97 -11.72
N ALA A 87 -2.52 17.75 -10.61
CA ALA A 87 -2.36 16.55 -9.80
C ALA A 87 -2.67 15.27 -10.62
N LEU A 88 -3.75 15.28 -11.41
CA LEU A 88 -4.07 14.15 -12.31
C LEU A 88 -2.92 13.86 -13.26
N ARG A 89 -2.41 14.88 -13.97
CA ARG A 89 -1.30 14.73 -14.94
C ARG A 89 -0.02 14.21 -14.28
N GLN A 90 0.31 14.69 -13.09
CA GLN A 90 1.48 14.26 -12.35
C GLN A 90 1.38 12.77 -11.97
N ILE A 91 0.23 12.34 -11.47
CA ILE A 91 0.00 10.93 -11.12
C ILE A 91 0.07 10.04 -12.37
N GLU A 92 -0.63 10.40 -13.45
CA GLU A 92 -0.59 9.67 -14.71
C GLU A 92 0.83 9.57 -15.29
N SER A 93 1.61 10.65 -15.22
CA SER A 93 3.01 10.67 -15.65
C SER A 93 3.86 9.70 -14.83
N ALA A 94 3.72 9.72 -13.50
CA ALA A 94 4.44 8.82 -12.60
C ALA A 94 4.11 7.34 -12.87
N VAL A 95 2.84 7.03 -13.12
CA VAL A 95 2.39 5.67 -13.48
C VAL A 95 3.04 5.20 -14.78
N ARG A 96 3.02 6.04 -15.84
CA ARG A 96 3.66 5.72 -17.13
C ARG A 96 5.17 5.49 -17.00
N LYS A 97 5.85 6.34 -16.22
CA LYS A 97 7.29 6.24 -15.95
C LYS A 97 7.65 5.13 -14.94
N ARG A 98 6.66 4.49 -14.32
CA ARG A 98 6.83 3.46 -13.27
C ARG A 98 7.65 3.95 -12.07
N VAL A 99 7.53 5.24 -11.75
CA VAL A 99 8.15 5.85 -10.58
C VAL A 99 7.12 6.05 -9.47
N ARG A 100 7.57 6.49 -8.30
CA ARG A 100 6.72 6.84 -7.18
C ARG A 100 5.79 8.00 -7.58
N PRO A 101 4.46 7.88 -7.38
CA PRO A 101 3.54 9.00 -7.60
C PRO A 101 3.75 10.10 -6.55
N PRO A 102 3.26 11.33 -6.80
CA PRO A 102 3.23 12.37 -5.78
C PRO A 102 2.36 11.89 -4.61
N TRP A 103 2.85 12.08 -3.38
CA TRP A 103 2.18 11.66 -2.15
C TRP A 103 1.60 12.82 -1.35
N ASP A 104 1.76 14.03 -1.85
CA ASP A 104 1.34 15.32 -1.29
C ASP A 104 0.08 15.89 -1.95
N THR A 105 -0.69 15.05 -2.61
CA THR A 105 -2.00 15.41 -3.18
C THR A 105 -3.12 15.18 -2.16
N PRO A 106 -4.34 15.73 -2.37
CA PRO A 106 -5.49 15.47 -1.52
C PRO A 106 -5.89 13.98 -1.39
N LEU A 107 -5.42 13.13 -2.29
CA LEU A 107 -5.57 11.66 -2.18
C LEU A 107 -4.68 11.08 -1.09
N GLY A 108 -3.64 11.80 -0.71
CA GLY A 108 -2.57 11.34 0.15
C GLY A 108 -1.64 10.36 -0.55
N GLY A 109 -0.87 9.66 0.24
CA GLY A 109 0.12 8.68 -0.21
C GLY A 109 0.70 7.96 1.00
N TRP A 110 2.00 7.64 0.94
CA TRP A 110 2.72 6.99 2.05
C TRP A 110 2.10 5.65 2.49
N ILE A 111 1.42 4.97 1.57
CA ILE A 111 0.90 3.64 1.83
C ILE A 111 2.03 2.62 1.72
N MET A 112 2.26 1.93 2.83
CA MET A 112 3.36 0.97 2.98
C MET A 112 2.82 -0.41 3.39
N ILE A 113 3.56 -1.45 3.03
CA ILE A 113 3.56 -2.72 3.76
C ILE A 113 4.72 -2.62 4.74
N HIS A 114 4.49 -2.76 6.05
CA HIS A 114 5.51 -2.54 7.08
C HIS A 114 5.33 -3.46 8.29
N GLY A 115 6.36 -3.53 9.13
CA GLY A 115 6.33 -4.27 10.40
C GLY A 115 5.59 -3.54 11.53
N GLN A 116 5.93 -3.88 12.76
CA GLN A 116 5.33 -3.31 13.97
C GLN A 116 6.02 -2.00 14.38
N PRO A 117 5.42 -1.20 15.25
CA PRO A 117 6.08 -0.01 15.79
C PRO A 117 7.39 -0.36 16.49
N SER A 118 8.48 0.31 16.10
CA SER A 118 9.83 0.02 16.65
C SER A 118 9.99 0.44 18.12
N ASP A 119 9.05 1.21 18.65
CA ASP A 119 8.98 1.60 20.07
C ASP A 119 8.31 0.53 20.96
N GLY A 120 7.87 -0.59 20.37
CA GLY A 120 7.25 -1.71 21.08
C GLY A 120 5.86 -1.42 21.66
N ARG A 121 5.24 -0.29 21.33
CA ARG A 121 3.91 0.04 21.83
C ARG A 121 2.87 -0.99 21.38
N PRO A 122 1.90 -1.33 22.23
CA PRO A 122 0.79 -2.20 21.83
C PRO A 122 -0.06 -1.53 20.76
N VAL A 123 -0.58 -2.33 19.83
CA VAL A 123 -1.44 -1.87 18.76
C VAL A 123 -2.78 -2.60 18.78
N ALA A 124 -3.85 -1.89 18.46
CA ALA A 124 -5.18 -2.46 18.27
C ALA A 124 -5.25 -3.19 16.91
N ARG A 125 -6.34 -3.91 16.70
CA ARG A 125 -6.64 -4.46 15.37
C ARG A 125 -6.91 -3.31 14.38
N ASP A 126 -6.36 -3.42 13.16
CA ASP A 126 -6.53 -2.44 12.08
C ASP A 126 -6.17 -1.00 12.54
N TRP A 127 -4.98 -0.82 13.06
CA TRP A 127 -4.50 0.38 13.75
C TRP A 127 -3.87 1.44 12.84
N THR A 128 -3.61 1.10 11.58
CA THR A 128 -2.84 1.99 10.71
C THR A 128 -3.68 3.16 10.17
N ALA A 129 -3.04 4.16 9.57
CA ALA A 129 -3.70 5.25 8.86
C ALA A 129 -4.06 4.90 7.40
N GLY A 130 -3.90 3.61 7.02
CA GLY A 130 -4.15 3.12 5.66
C GLY A 130 -3.09 2.14 5.15
N CYS A 131 -1.97 2.02 5.84
CA CYS A 131 -0.93 1.04 5.53
C CYS A 131 -1.39 -0.40 5.80
N VAL A 132 -0.59 -1.34 5.34
CA VAL A 132 -0.75 -2.78 5.61
C VAL A 132 0.36 -3.21 6.56
N ALA A 133 0.02 -3.49 7.81
CA ALA A 133 1.00 -3.95 8.80
C ALA A 133 1.02 -5.47 8.88
N VAL A 134 2.21 -6.03 9.04
CA VAL A 134 2.49 -7.46 9.24
C VAL A 134 3.37 -7.63 10.49
N SER A 135 3.64 -8.85 10.93
CA SER A 135 4.65 -9.09 11.96
C SER A 135 6.05 -8.71 11.46
N ASP A 136 6.99 -8.44 12.36
CA ASP A 136 8.37 -8.12 11.97
C ASP A 136 9.06 -9.32 11.29
N ALA A 137 8.73 -10.54 11.70
CA ALA A 137 9.21 -11.75 11.05
C ALA A 137 8.70 -11.87 9.61
N ASP A 138 7.39 -11.64 9.39
CA ASP A 138 6.80 -11.61 8.06
C ASP A 138 7.42 -10.49 7.22
N MET A 139 7.62 -9.31 7.81
CA MET A 139 8.21 -8.17 7.12
C MET A 139 9.67 -8.43 6.73
N ALA A 140 10.45 -9.08 7.59
CA ALA A 140 11.82 -9.49 7.29
C ALA A 140 11.86 -10.40 6.08
N TRP A 141 10.97 -11.42 6.06
CA TRP A 141 10.86 -12.37 4.95
C TRP A 141 10.43 -11.67 3.65
N LEU A 142 9.35 -10.87 3.69
CA LEU A 142 8.87 -10.11 2.54
C LEU A 142 9.95 -9.16 2.01
N PHE A 143 10.65 -8.47 2.89
CA PHE A 143 11.69 -7.52 2.50
C PHE A 143 12.86 -8.22 1.80
N ALA A 144 13.21 -9.45 2.17
CA ALA A 144 14.25 -10.23 1.51
C ALA A 144 13.84 -10.70 0.10
N HIS A 145 12.56 -11.00 -0.13
CA HIS A 145 12.10 -11.67 -1.35
C HIS A 145 11.35 -10.77 -2.33
N VAL A 146 10.89 -9.58 -1.89
CA VAL A 146 10.10 -8.66 -2.72
C VAL A 146 10.99 -7.54 -3.25
N ALA A 147 11.20 -7.52 -4.56
CA ALA A 147 11.93 -6.45 -5.23
C ALA A 147 11.04 -5.23 -5.52
N GLN A 148 11.67 -4.06 -5.70
CA GLN A 148 11.01 -2.89 -6.28
C GLN A 148 10.45 -3.23 -7.67
N GLY A 149 9.29 -2.68 -8.02
CA GLY A 149 8.56 -3.02 -9.24
C GLY A 149 7.60 -4.22 -9.09
N THR A 150 7.69 -5.01 -8.01
CA THR A 150 6.76 -6.12 -7.75
C THR A 150 5.31 -5.62 -7.76
N ARG A 151 4.46 -6.33 -8.47
CA ARG A 151 3.02 -6.01 -8.58
C ARG A 151 2.32 -6.23 -7.24
N VAL A 152 1.44 -5.31 -6.85
CA VAL A 152 0.63 -5.39 -5.62
C VAL A 152 -0.84 -5.24 -6.01
N ILE A 153 -1.66 -6.24 -5.69
CA ILE A 153 -3.11 -6.22 -5.91
C ILE A 153 -3.79 -6.23 -4.55
N ILE A 154 -4.59 -5.20 -4.28
CA ILE A 154 -5.37 -5.09 -3.04
C ILE A 154 -6.85 -5.21 -3.41
N ARG A 155 -7.55 -6.13 -2.77
CA ARG A 155 -8.97 -6.41 -2.98
C ARG A 155 -9.75 -6.28 -1.67
N PRO A 156 -11.05 -6.03 -1.74
CA PRO A 156 -11.96 -6.09 -0.61
C PRO A 156 -11.81 -7.35 0.24
#